data_7f77fdf257e912f725d0b0394322b048
#
_entry.id   7f77fdf257e912f725d0b0394322b048
#
_cell.length_a   1.000
_cell.length_b   1.000
_cell.length_c   1.000
_cell.angle_alpha   90.00
_cell.angle_beta   90.00
_cell.angle_gamma   90.00
#
_symmetry.space_group_name_H-M   'P 1'
#
loop_
_entity.id
_entity.type
_entity.pdbx_description
1 polymer ?
#
loop_
_entity_poly.entity_id
_entity_poly.type
_entity_poly.pdbx_seq_one_letter_code
_entity_poly.pdbx_strand_id
1 'polypeptide(L)'
;MKKTIMALSAFAFIGSVSAQNVQFEQYTLDNGLHVILHQDKSAPVVITSVMYHVGAKDEHPERTGFAHFFEHLLFEGTKNIERGEWFKIVTANGGTNNANTTDDRTYYYEVFPSNNLQLGLWMESERLLHPVINQVGVDTQNEVVKEEKRLRVDNQPYGNIFKAIKQNLFKKHPYRWTTIGEMEHLDAATLDEFQDFNNRFYSPNNAVLVVAGDFELDKANKWIKDYFGTIPKGPEVKRQTYVEDPITTQINDSWEDPNVTLPMMIAAYRTPSMKTRDARVLDMVSTYLSGGKSSVLYKKLVDQQKKALEVGSFAYSQEDYGSYILFGIPMGDNSLQSLLDEIDVEIAKLQKDLISERDFQKLQNIYENQYVSSNATIEGIAHSLAEYYLLYGDVNLINTEIDIYRSITREEIREAAKKYLNPNQRVFINYHGPKAENK
;
A
#
# COMPACT_ATOMS: atom_id res chain seq x y z
N MET A 1 -38.14 63.26 7.30
CA MET A 1 -37.23 62.28 6.59
C MET A 1 -36.90 61.18 7.54
N LYS A 2 -37.57 60.02 7.44
CA LYS A 2 -37.28 58.82 8.26
C LYS A 2 -36.31 57.97 7.47
N LYS A 3 -35.11 57.68 8.04
CA LYS A 3 -34.14 56.74 7.47
C LYS A 3 -34.46 55.33 7.99
N THR A 4 -34.90 54.48 7.10
CA THR A 4 -35.10 53.05 7.35
C THR A 4 -33.74 52.35 7.17
N ILE A 5 -33.23 51.80 8.25
CA ILE A 5 -32.03 50.95 8.23
C ILE A 5 -32.49 49.51 7.94
N MET A 6 -32.11 49.00 6.78
CA MET A 6 -32.38 47.61 6.38
C MET A 6 -31.20 46.74 6.88
N ALA A 7 -31.45 45.95 7.91
CA ALA A 7 -30.47 44.96 8.41
C ALA A 7 -30.47 43.75 7.49
N LEU A 8 -29.37 43.53 6.79
CA LEU A 8 -29.13 42.34 6.01
C LEU A 8 -28.64 41.22 6.97
N SER A 9 -29.52 40.28 7.29
CA SER A 9 -29.13 39.05 8.02
C SER A 9 -28.47 38.10 7.05
N ALA A 10 -27.13 37.96 7.12
CA ALA A 10 -26.40 36.92 6.43
C ALA A 10 -26.64 35.58 7.15
N PHE A 11 -27.50 34.74 6.59
CA PHE A 11 -27.60 33.34 6.98
C PHE A 11 -26.35 32.62 6.46
N ALA A 12 -25.41 32.34 7.34
CA ALA A 12 -24.33 31.37 7.06
C ALA A 12 -24.94 29.97 6.98
N PHE A 13 -25.12 29.45 5.79
CA PHE A 13 -25.35 28.03 5.56
C PHE A 13 -24.06 27.28 5.96
N ILE A 14 -23.99 26.78 7.19
CA ILE A 14 -23.05 25.74 7.57
C ILE A 14 -23.64 24.48 6.95
N GLY A 15 -23.27 24.19 5.71
CA GLY A 15 -23.49 22.90 5.09
C GLY A 15 -22.62 21.91 5.86
N SER A 16 -23.24 21.08 6.68
CA SER A 16 -22.61 19.87 7.19
C SER A 16 -22.22 19.06 5.96
N VAL A 17 -20.93 18.97 5.64
CA VAL A 17 -20.43 17.96 4.72
C VAL A 17 -20.68 16.64 5.45
N SER A 18 -21.77 15.97 5.10
CA SER A 18 -22.01 14.60 5.54
C SER A 18 -20.91 13.77 4.89
N ALA A 19 -20.05 13.18 5.69
CA ALA A 19 -19.11 12.19 5.19
C ALA A 19 -19.92 11.16 4.39
N GLN A 20 -19.45 10.85 3.18
CA GLN A 20 -20.12 9.91 2.30
C GLN A 20 -20.14 8.56 3.01
N ASN A 21 -21.28 8.13 3.53
CA ASN A 21 -21.42 6.86 4.23
C ASN A 21 -21.55 5.76 3.18
N VAL A 22 -20.49 4.97 3.00
CA VAL A 22 -20.46 3.84 2.08
C VAL A 22 -21.32 2.71 2.66
N GLN A 23 -22.47 2.46 2.02
CA GLN A 23 -23.36 1.36 2.40
C GLN A 23 -22.87 0.07 1.75
N PHE A 24 -22.82 -1.02 2.50
CA PHE A 24 -22.42 -2.32 1.99
C PHE A 24 -23.16 -3.45 2.71
N GLU A 25 -23.31 -4.57 2.02
CA GLU A 25 -23.72 -5.85 2.60
C GLU A 25 -22.53 -6.79 2.62
N GLN A 26 -22.46 -7.69 3.61
CA GLN A 26 -21.39 -8.67 3.68
C GLN A 26 -21.87 -10.00 4.24
N TYR A 27 -21.28 -11.08 3.76
CA TYR A 27 -21.53 -12.45 4.24
C TYR A 27 -20.35 -13.36 3.89
N THR A 28 -20.36 -14.57 4.44
CA THR A 28 -19.32 -15.58 4.14
C THR A 28 -19.99 -16.82 3.56
N LEU A 29 -19.45 -17.34 2.45
CA LEU A 29 -19.85 -18.60 1.86
C LEU A 29 -19.38 -19.79 2.70
N ASP A 30 -19.99 -20.96 2.51
CA ASP A 30 -19.65 -22.19 3.25
C ASP A 30 -18.18 -22.61 3.10
N ASN A 31 -17.56 -22.27 1.95
CA ASN A 31 -16.15 -22.51 1.70
C ASN A 31 -15.19 -21.49 2.34
N GLY A 32 -15.74 -20.51 3.04
CA GLY A 32 -14.97 -19.48 3.77
C GLY A 32 -14.66 -18.22 2.97
N LEU A 33 -15.07 -18.11 1.69
CA LEU A 33 -14.93 -16.87 0.93
C LEU A 33 -15.80 -15.78 1.55
N HIS A 34 -15.20 -14.69 1.96
CA HIS A 34 -15.93 -13.52 2.40
C HIS A 34 -16.35 -12.66 1.21
N VAL A 35 -17.59 -12.18 1.21
CA VAL A 35 -18.19 -11.40 0.14
C VAL A 35 -18.65 -10.06 0.68
N ILE A 36 -18.30 -8.98 -0.02
CA ILE A 36 -18.75 -7.62 0.29
C ILE A 36 -19.39 -7.04 -0.98
N LEU A 37 -20.60 -6.49 -0.84
CA LEU A 37 -21.39 -5.91 -1.92
C LEU A 37 -21.66 -4.43 -1.63
N HIS A 38 -21.22 -3.54 -2.53
CA HIS A 38 -21.53 -2.11 -2.48
C HIS A 38 -22.28 -1.70 -3.75
N GLN A 39 -23.59 -1.47 -3.63
CA GLN A 39 -24.41 -1.02 -4.75
C GLN A 39 -24.37 0.49 -4.90
N ASP A 40 -23.89 0.95 -6.07
CA ASP A 40 -23.92 2.36 -6.47
C ASP A 40 -24.36 2.47 -7.93
N LYS A 41 -25.54 3.05 -8.16
CA LYS A 41 -26.14 3.25 -9.49
C LYS A 41 -25.83 4.58 -10.12
N SER A 42 -24.88 5.34 -9.58
CA SER A 42 -24.51 6.66 -10.09
C SER A 42 -23.85 6.64 -11.47
N ALA A 43 -23.17 5.53 -11.80
CA ALA A 43 -22.55 5.28 -13.10
C ALA A 43 -22.79 3.84 -13.55
N PRO A 44 -22.97 3.59 -14.88
CA PRO A 44 -23.28 2.26 -15.41
C PRO A 44 -22.02 1.37 -15.50
N VAL A 45 -21.29 1.23 -14.41
CA VAL A 45 -20.05 0.44 -14.31
C VAL A 45 -20.09 -0.42 -13.05
N VAL A 46 -19.37 -1.52 -13.08
CA VAL A 46 -19.24 -2.46 -11.97
C VAL A 46 -17.82 -2.97 -11.89
N ILE A 47 -17.30 -3.12 -10.68
CA ILE A 47 -16.03 -3.76 -10.38
C ILE A 47 -16.28 -5.11 -9.72
N THR A 48 -15.53 -6.12 -10.14
CA THR A 48 -15.33 -7.38 -9.44
C THR A 48 -13.87 -7.45 -9.02
N SER A 49 -13.62 -7.75 -7.75
CA SER A 49 -12.25 -7.82 -7.27
C SER A 49 -12.09 -8.92 -6.23
N VAL A 50 -10.92 -9.56 -6.25
CA VAL A 50 -10.53 -10.55 -5.24
C VAL A 50 -9.20 -10.13 -4.63
N MET A 51 -9.18 -10.00 -3.29
CA MET A 51 -7.96 -9.77 -2.54
C MET A 51 -7.63 -11.01 -1.73
N TYR A 52 -6.42 -11.52 -1.95
CA TYR A 52 -5.89 -12.68 -1.24
C TYR A 52 -4.98 -12.21 -0.12
N HIS A 53 -5.14 -12.80 1.06
CA HIS A 53 -4.26 -12.53 2.20
C HIS A 53 -2.96 -13.32 2.04
N VAL A 54 -2.20 -12.97 1.03
CA VAL A 54 -0.88 -13.51 0.71
C VAL A 54 -0.05 -12.44 0.02
N GLY A 55 1.13 -12.21 0.54
CA GLY A 55 2.09 -11.26 0.02
C GLY A 55 3.53 -11.75 0.22
N ALA A 56 4.49 -10.87 0.00
CA ALA A 56 5.90 -11.25 0.11
C ALA A 56 6.28 -11.79 1.51
N LYS A 57 5.57 -11.43 2.56
CA LYS A 57 5.85 -11.95 3.91
C LYS A 57 5.54 -13.44 4.10
N ASP A 58 4.70 -14.03 3.24
CA ASP A 58 4.30 -15.43 3.30
C ASP A 58 5.28 -16.35 2.56
N GLU A 59 6.32 -15.78 1.95
CA GLU A 59 7.34 -16.49 1.17
C GLU A 59 8.42 -17.13 2.06
N HIS A 60 9.11 -18.10 1.48
CA HIS A 60 10.30 -18.67 2.11
C HIS A 60 11.54 -17.79 1.86
N PRO A 61 12.49 -17.64 2.82
CA PRO A 61 13.67 -16.79 2.64
C PRO A 61 14.54 -17.11 1.41
N GLU A 62 14.49 -18.35 0.93
CA GLU A 62 15.21 -18.82 -0.25
C GLU A 62 14.32 -18.93 -1.51
N ARG A 63 13.09 -18.42 -1.45
CA ARG A 63 12.08 -18.43 -2.51
C ARG A 63 11.29 -17.14 -2.47
N THR A 64 11.97 -15.99 -2.54
CA THR A 64 11.36 -14.66 -2.55
C THR A 64 10.89 -14.27 -3.95
N GLY A 65 9.86 -13.46 -4.03
CA GLY A 65 9.22 -13.01 -5.28
C GLY A 65 8.03 -13.86 -5.72
N PHE A 66 7.66 -14.92 -4.98
CA PHE A 66 6.57 -15.81 -5.36
C PHE A 66 5.21 -15.11 -5.40
N ALA A 67 4.88 -14.30 -4.41
CA ALA A 67 3.58 -13.61 -4.39
C ALA A 67 3.43 -12.67 -5.60
N HIS A 68 4.46 -11.91 -5.93
CA HIS A 68 4.47 -11.06 -7.11
C HIS A 68 4.49 -11.89 -8.41
N PHE A 69 5.20 -13.00 -8.44
CA PHE A 69 5.18 -13.92 -9.58
C PHE A 69 3.76 -14.46 -9.83
N PHE A 70 3.00 -14.77 -8.76
CA PHE A 70 1.61 -15.20 -8.87
C PHE A 70 0.68 -14.09 -9.36
N GLU A 71 0.99 -12.81 -9.07
CA GLU A 71 0.27 -11.69 -9.69
C GLU A 71 0.27 -11.80 -11.22
N HIS A 72 1.41 -12.18 -11.82
CA HIS A 72 1.52 -12.42 -13.25
C HIS A 72 0.95 -13.77 -13.68
N LEU A 73 1.30 -14.83 -12.98
CA LEU A 73 0.98 -16.20 -13.38
C LEU A 73 -0.52 -16.47 -13.43
N LEU A 74 -1.32 -15.85 -12.56
CA LEU A 74 -2.78 -16.02 -12.57
C LEU A 74 -3.49 -15.26 -13.70
N PHE A 75 -2.76 -14.62 -14.61
CA PHE A 75 -3.26 -14.13 -15.91
C PHE A 75 -2.92 -15.07 -17.08
N GLU A 76 -2.09 -16.10 -16.87
CA GLU A 76 -1.65 -17.02 -17.93
C GLU A 76 -2.79 -17.88 -18.50
N GLY A 77 -3.91 -17.96 -17.78
CA GLY A 77 -5.12 -18.66 -18.22
C GLY A 77 -5.67 -19.60 -17.17
N THR A 78 -6.83 -20.15 -17.49
CA THR A 78 -7.54 -21.13 -16.65
C THR A 78 -7.94 -22.32 -17.50
N LYS A 79 -8.60 -23.30 -16.89
CA LYS A 79 -9.14 -24.44 -17.63
C LYS A 79 -10.09 -24.02 -18.79
N ASN A 80 -10.80 -22.91 -18.62
CA ASN A 80 -11.83 -22.45 -19.55
C ASN A 80 -11.47 -21.10 -20.25
N ILE A 81 -10.34 -20.50 -19.90
CA ILE A 81 -9.78 -19.29 -20.56
C ILE A 81 -8.39 -19.67 -21.06
N GLU A 82 -8.22 -19.67 -22.38
CA GLU A 82 -6.94 -20.00 -22.99
C GLU A 82 -5.87 -18.96 -22.63
N ARG A 83 -4.61 -19.40 -22.67
CA ARG A 83 -3.45 -18.54 -22.42
C ARG A 83 -3.45 -17.32 -23.36
N GLY A 84 -3.29 -16.12 -22.79
CA GLY A 84 -3.27 -14.85 -23.52
C GLY A 84 -4.66 -14.32 -23.92
N GLU A 85 -5.75 -15.01 -23.56
CA GLU A 85 -7.12 -14.56 -23.84
C GLU A 85 -7.69 -13.64 -22.74
N TRP A 86 -7.15 -13.66 -21.51
CA TRP A 86 -7.68 -12.89 -20.38
C TRP A 86 -7.89 -11.41 -20.73
N PHE A 87 -6.83 -10.73 -21.14
CA PHE A 87 -6.86 -9.29 -21.49
C PHE A 87 -7.74 -9.01 -22.72
N LYS A 88 -7.80 -9.95 -23.67
CA LYS A 88 -8.66 -9.81 -24.86
C LYS A 88 -10.13 -9.88 -24.49
N ILE A 89 -10.51 -10.82 -23.60
CA ILE A 89 -11.89 -10.95 -23.09
C ILE A 89 -12.29 -9.66 -22.39
N VAL A 90 -11.46 -9.15 -21.48
CA VAL A 90 -11.72 -7.89 -20.76
C VAL A 90 -11.93 -6.74 -21.74
N THR A 91 -10.98 -6.53 -22.65
CA THR A 91 -11.03 -5.41 -23.61
C THR A 91 -12.20 -5.53 -24.59
N ALA A 92 -12.48 -6.74 -25.11
CA ALA A 92 -13.60 -6.98 -26.03
C ALA A 92 -14.97 -6.72 -25.40
N ASN A 93 -15.07 -6.80 -24.08
CA ASN A 93 -16.28 -6.50 -23.32
C ASN A 93 -16.30 -5.10 -22.72
N GLY A 94 -15.42 -4.20 -23.17
CA GLY A 94 -15.37 -2.80 -22.74
C GLY A 94 -14.84 -2.60 -21.33
N GLY A 95 -14.13 -3.59 -20.79
CA GLY A 95 -13.57 -3.55 -19.44
C GLY A 95 -12.10 -3.12 -19.41
N THR A 96 -11.64 -2.92 -18.18
CA THR A 96 -10.24 -2.76 -17.80
C THR A 96 -9.94 -3.66 -16.61
N ASN A 97 -8.68 -4.04 -16.43
CA ASN A 97 -8.25 -4.84 -15.29
C ASN A 97 -6.86 -4.43 -14.83
N ASN A 98 -6.55 -4.78 -13.60
CA ASN A 98 -5.19 -4.66 -13.07
C ASN A 98 -5.00 -5.62 -11.89
N ALA A 99 -3.74 -5.73 -11.44
CA ALA A 99 -3.39 -6.42 -10.22
C ALA A 99 -2.22 -5.70 -9.52
N ASN A 100 -2.01 -5.99 -8.26
CA ASN A 100 -0.84 -5.55 -7.52
C ASN A 100 -0.57 -6.42 -6.29
N THR A 101 0.71 -6.50 -5.91
CA THR A 101 1.18 -7.25 -4.75
C THR A 101 1.90 -6.34 -3.78
N THR A 102 1.65 -6.56 -2.48
CA THR A 102 2.38 -5.93 -1.39
C THR A 102 3.08 -7.00 -0.53
N ASP A 103 3.66 -6.58 0.56
CA ASP A 103 4.19 -7.53 1.53
C ASP A 103 3.10 -8.38 2.19
N ASP A 104 1.85 -7.90 2.23
CA ASP A 104 0.77 -8.48 3.03
C ASP A 104 -0.36 -9.11 2.20
N ARG A 105 -0.54 -8.68 0.96
CA ARG A 105 -1.68 -9.12 0.15
C ARG A 105 -1.39 -9.07 -1.36
N THR A 106 -2.18 -9.84 -2.14
CA THR A 106 -2.25 -9.76 -3.62
C THR A 106 -3.68 -9.44 -4.02
N TYR A 107 -3.86 -8.49 -4.94
CA TYR A 107 -5.16 -7.95 -5.34
C TYR A 107 -5.33 -7.99 -6.84
N TYR A 108 -6.48 -8.51 -7.30
CA TYR A 108 -6.90 -8.55 -8.70
C TYR A 108 -8.25 -7.88 -8.84
N TYR A 109 -8.49 -7.20 -9.95
CA TYR A 109 -9.81 -6.64 -10.25
C TYR A 109 -10.04 -6.41 -11.72
N GLU A 110 -11.31 -6.47 -12.10
CA GLU A 110 -11.85 -6.06 -13.40
C GLU A 110 -12.94 -5.01 -13.19
N VAL A 111 -12.93 -4.00 -14.05
CA VAL A 111 -14.00 -3.00 -14.16
C VAL A 111 -14.67 -3.19 -15.50
N PHE A 112 -15.99 -3.39 -15.48
CA PHE A 112 -16.80 -3.58 -16.67
C PHE A 112 -17.98 -2.61 -16.72
N PRO A 113 -18.59 -2.39 -17.92
CA PRO A 113 -19.95 -1.90 -18.00
C PRO A 113 -20.89 -2.81 -17.16
N SER A 114 -21.88 -2.24 -16.49
CA SER A 114 -22.71 -2.94 -15.48
C SER A 114 -23.42 -4.19 -15.99
N ASN A 115 -23.74 -4.26 -17.30
CA ASN A 115 -24.32 -5.46 -17.93
C ASN A 115 -23.38 -6.67 -18.00
N ASN A 116 -22.09 -6.50 -17.75
CA ASN A 116 -21.07 -7.54 -17.81
C ASN A 116 -20.62 -8.05 -16.41
N LEU A 117 -21.36 -7.73 -15.33
CA LEU A 117 -21.04 -8.25 -13.99
C LEU A 117 -20.90 -9.78 -13.98
N GLN A 118 -21.78 -10.50 -14.67
CA GLN A 118 -21.71 -11.96 -14.73
C GLN A 118 -20.38 -12.45 -15.30
N LEU A 119 -19.86 -11.77 -16.32
CA LEU A 119 -18.56 -12.08 -16.91
C LEU A 119 -17.42 -11.87 -15.90
N GLY A 120 -17.38 -10.73 -15.21
CA GLY A 120 -16.36 -10.45 -14.21
C GLY A 120 -16.37 -11.48 -13.07
N LEU A 121 -17.54 -11.82 -12.54
CA LEU A 121 -17.68 -12.86 -11.52
C LEU A 121 -17.23 -14.23 -12.02
N TRP A 122 -17.56 -14.59 -13.25
CA TRP A 122 -17.10 -15.84 -13.84
C TRP A 122 -15.59 -15.86 -14.01
N MET A 123 -14.98 -14.80 -14.53
CA MET A 123 -13.53 -14.72 -14.71
C MET A 123 -12.78 -14.87 -13.38
N GLU A 124 -13.18 -14.15 -12.34
CA GLU A 124 -12.56 -14.27 -11.01
C GLU A 124 -12.78 -15.65 -10.38
N SER A 125 -13.94 -16.28 -10.60
CA SER A 125 -14.16 -17.66 -10.14
C SER A 125 -13.27 -18.67 -10.87
N GLU A 126 -13.01 -18.48 -12.16
CA GLU A 126 -12.08 -19.29 -12.95
C GLU A 126 -10.63 -19.12 -12.45
N ARG A 127 -10.21 -17.88 -12.16
CA ARG A 127 -8.91 -17.58 -11.55
C ARG A 127 -8.71 -18.34 -10.23
N LEU A 128 -9.76 -18.37 -9.39
CA LEU A 128 -9.68 -19.00 -8.07
C LEU A 128 -9.79 -20.53 -8.12
N LEU A 129 -10.61 -21.07 -9.03
CA LEU A 129 -10.91 -22.52 -9.08
C LEU A 129 -9.97 -23.30 -10.01
N HIS A 130 -9.64 -22.72 -11.17
CA HIS A 130 -9.04 -23.46 -12.27
C HIS A 130 -7.77 -22.79 -12.86
N PRO A 131 -6.90 -22.13 -12.07
CA PRO A 131 -5.70 -21.53 -12.65
C PRO A 131 -4.82 -22.61 -13.29
N VAL A 132 -4.27 -22.30 -14.47
CA VAL A 132 -3.34 -23.21 -15.15
C VAL A 132 -1.91 -22.86 -14.75
N ILE A 133 -1.38 -23.62 -13.79
CA ILE A 133 0.01 -23.49 -13.33
C ILE A 133 0.83 -24.62 -13.93
N ASN A 134 1.55 -24.32 -15.01
CA ASN A 134 2.37 -25.27 -15.74
C ASN A 134 3.73 -24.68 -16.10
N GLN A 135 4.65 -25.52 -16.57
CA GLN A 135 6.02 -25.10 -16.89
C GLN A 135 6.09 -24.00 -17.93
N VAL A 136 5.22 -24.03 -18.95
CA VAL A 136 5.22 -23.00 -20.01
C VAL A 136 4.86 -21.61 -19.45
N GLY A 137 3.85 -21.54 -18.58
CA GLY A 137 3.48 -20.29 -17.89
C GLY A 137 4.61 -19.81 -16.98
N VAL A 138 5.20 -20.70 -16.19
CA VAL A 138 6.31 -20.39 -15.30
C VAL A 138 7.50 -19.85 -16.07
N ASP A 139 7.96 -20.54 -17.13
CA ASP A 139 9.12 -20.11 -17.94
C ASP A 139 8.86 -18.74 -18.58
N THR A 140 7.64 -18.51 -19.06
CA THR A 140 7.28 -17.23 -19.69
C THR A 140 7.29 -16.10 -18.68
N GLN A 141 6.59 -16.26 -17.55
CA GLN A 141 6.49 -15.21 -16.56
C GLN A 141 7.82 -14.97 -15.84
N ASN A 142 8.69 -15.96 -15.74
CA ASN A 142 10.03 -15.77 -15.22
C ASN A 142 10.81 -14.70 -16.04
N GLU A 143 10.77 -14.77 -17.35
CA GLU A 143 11.41 -13.77 -18.20
C GLU A 143 10.73 -12.39 -18.11
N VAL A 144 9.39 -12.35 -17.99
CA VAL A 144 8.64 -11.08 -17.81
C VAL A 144 9.01 -10.40 -16.50
N VAL A 145 9.02 -11.13 -15.37
CA VAL A 145 9.35 -10.58 -14.05
C VAL A 145 10.82 -10.14 -13.97
N LYS A 146 11.73 -10.89 -14.59
CA LYS A 146 13.14 -10.48 -14.72
C LYS A 146 13.28 -9.16 -15.47
N GLU A 147 12.57 -9.02 -16.58
CA GLU A 147 12.61 -7.77 -17.34
C GLU A 147 11.99 -6.62 -16.57
N GLU A 148 10.89 -6.86 -15.85
CA GLU A 148 10.30 -5.86 -14.98
C GLU A 148 11.27 -5.41 -13.89
N LYS A 149 11.97 -6.35 -13.23
CA LYS A 149 12.99 -6.02 -12.24
C LYS A 149 14.10 -5.16 -12.84
N ARG A 150 14.60 -5.52 -14.03
CA ARG A 150 15.60 -4.70 -14.74
C ARG A 150 15.11 -3.29 -15.00
N LEU A 151 13.87 -3.16 -15.51
CA LEU A 151 13.31 -1.86 -15.89
C LEU A 151 12.92 -0.98 -14.69
N ARG A 152 12.37 -1.56 -13.66
CA ARG A 152 11.81 -0.81 -12.52
C ARG A 152 12.75 -0.69 -11.32
N VAL A 153 13.74 -1.59 -11.21
CA VAL A 153 14.64 -1.64 -10.07
C VAL A 153 16.09 -1.48 -10.49
N ASP A 154 16.64 -2.45 -11.25
CA ASP A 154 18.08 -2.55 -11.44
C ASP A 154 18.65 -1.42 -12.31
N ASN A 155 17.89 -0.92 -13.29
CA ASN A 155 18.29 0.17 -14.20
C ASN A 155 17.79 1.55 -13.73
N GLN A 156 17.07 1.64 -12.61
CA GLN A 156 16.57 2.92 -12.10
C GLN A 156 17.51 3.49 -11.04
N PRO A 157 17.86 4.79 -11.11
CA PRO A 157 18.49 5.46 -9.98
C PRO A 157 17.64 5.29 -8.72
N TYR A 158 18.27 4.91 -7.63
CA TYR A 158 17.61 4.65 -6.34
C TYR A 158 16.61 3.47 -6.33
N GLY A 159 16.60 2.61 -7.35
CA GLY A 159 15.66 1.49 -7.46
C GLY A 159 15.74 0.49 -6.30
N ASN A 160 16.91 0.37 -5.66
CA ASN A 160 17.14 -0.54 -4.53
C ASN A 160 16.98 0.10 -3.15
N ILE A 161 16.41 1.31 -3.05
CA ILE A 161 16.20 2.00 -1.76
C ILE A 161 15.43 1.12 -0.76
N PHE A 162 14.30 0.55 -1.18
CA PHE A 162 13.50 -0.28 -0.28
C PHE A 162 14.25 -1.55 0.14
N LYS A 163 15.05 -2.15 -0.74
CA LYS A 163 15.89 -3.30 -0.40
C LYS A 163 16.88 -2.92 0.70
N ALA A 164 17.60 -1.81 0.53
CA ALA A 164 18.56 -1.31 1.51
C ALA A 164 17.91 -1.00 2.87
N ILE A 165 16.73 -0.37 2.88
CA ILE A 165 15.99 -0.06 4.10
C ILE A 165 15.52 -1.34 4.80
N LYS A 166 14.82 -2.23 4.08
CA LYS A 166 14.19 -3.43 4.61
C LYS A 166 15.20 -4.39 5.22
N GLN A 167 16.32 -4.64 4.56
CA GLN A 167 17.38 -5.53 5.06
C GLN A 167 18.05 -5.01 6.35
N ASN A 168 18.02 -3.70 6.56
CA ASN A 168 18.57 -3.08 7.76
C ASN A 168 17.54 -2.96 8.89
N LEU A 169 16.29 -2.66 8.61
CA LEU A 169 15.24 -2.56 9.61
C LEU A 169 14.77 -3.91 10.14
N PHE A 170 14.75 -4.95 9.28
CA PHE A 170 14.22 -6.27 9.63
C PHE A 170 15.31 -7.34 9.52
N LYS A 171 15.47 -8.14 10.58
CA LYS A 171 16.48 -9.23 10.61
C LYS A 171 15.82 -10.60 10.69
N LYS A 172 14.66 -10.70 11.31
CA LYS A 172 13.89 -11.93 11.53
C LYS A 172 12.62 -11.95 10.70
N HIS A 173 11.92 -10.81 10.62
CA HIS A 173 10.65 -10.68 9.93
C HIS A 173 10.83 -10.78 8.40
N PRO A 174 9.90 -11.42 7.68
CA PRO A 174 9.90 -11.49 6.21
C PRO A 174 9.90 -10.14 5.49
N TYR A 175 9.51 -9.06 6.13
CA TYR A 175 9.63 -7.70 5.55
C TYR A 175 11.07 -7.29 5.22
N ARG A 176 12.07 -8.14 5.48
CA ARG A 176 13.47 -7.90 5.10
C ARG A 176 13.76 -8.03 3.60
N TRP A 177 12.87 -8.65 2.80
CA TRP A 177 12.99 -8.70 1.34
C TRP A 177 11.92 -7.88 0.65
N THR A 178 12.09 -7.63 -0.64
CA THR A 178 11.16 -6.87 -1.48
C THR A 178 10.16 -7.79 -2.16
N THR A 179 9.02 -7.25 -2.57
CA THR A 179 7.94 -8.01 -3.24
C THR A 179 8.40 -8.64 -4.56
N ILE A 180 9.29 -7.95 -5.31
CA ILE A 180 9.80 -8.50 -6.58
C ILE A 180 10.79 -9.67 -6.36
N GLY A 181 11.37 -9.78 -5.17
CA GLY A 181 12.27 -10.86 -4.78
C GLY A 181 13.63 -10.86 -5.47
N GLU A 182 14.30 -12.01 -5.36
CA GLU A 182 15.59 -12.27 -6.01
C GLU A 182 15.38 -13.20 -7.21
N MET A 183 15.98 -12.87 -8.34
CA MET A 183 15.80 -13.64 -9.58
C MET A 183 16.35 -15.05 -9.48
N GLU A 184 17.44 -15.23 -8.74
CA GLU A 184 18.04 -16.52 -8.46
C GLU A 184 17.08 -17.46 -7.72
N HIS A 185 16.19 -16.92 -6.88
CA HIS A 185 15.16 -17.70 -6.19
C HIS A 185 14.06 -18.18 -7.14
N LEU A 186 13.67 -17.35 -8.10
CA LEU A 186 12.69 -17.72 -9.13
C LEU A 186 13.27 -18.72 -10.12
N ASP A 187 14.54 -18.56 -10.52
CA ASP A 187 15.24 -19.49 -11.41
C ASP A 187 15.45 -20.88 -10.78
N ALA A 188 15.65 -20.93 -9.47
CA ALA A 188 15.85 -22.17 -8.73
C ALA A 188 14.55 -22.89 -8.34
N ALA A 189 13.40 -22.21 -8.49
CA ALA A 189 12.11 -22.73 -8.09
C ALA A 189 11.60 -23.80 -9.03
N THR A 190 10.97 -24.83 -8.47
CA THR A 190 10.36 -25.93 -9.23
C THR A 190 8.87 -25.68 -9.46
N LEU A 191 8.30 -26.34 -10.48
CA LEU A 191 6.86 -26.28 -10.73
C LEU A 191 6.04 -26.73 -9.51
N ASP A 192 6.51 -27.76 -8.80
CA ASP A 192 5.83 -28.28 -7.60
C ASP A 192 5.79 -27.22 -6.49
N GLU A 193 6.86 -26.41 -6.31
CA GLU A 193 6.88 -25.32 -5.32
C GLU A 193 5.87 -24.21 -5.69
N PHE A 194 5.73 -23.87 -6.98
CA PHE A 194 4.69 -22.94 -7.43
C PHE A 194 3.29 -23.51 -7.17
N GLN A 195 3.04 -24.76 -7.52
CA GLN A 195 1.74 -25.39 -7.28
C GLN A 195 1.43 -25.48 -5.77
N ASP A 196 2.40 -25.80 -4.92
CA ASP A 196 2.23 -25.81 -3.46
C ASP A 196 1.88 -24.42 -2.93
N PHE A 197 2.57 -23.37 -3.39
CA PHE A 197 2.29 -22.00 -2.98
C PHE A 197 0.86 -21.57 -3.35
N ASN A 198 0.42 -21.89 -4.57
CA ASN A 198 -0.97 -21.66 -4.99
C ASN A 198 -1.96 -22.37 -4.06
N ASN A 199 -1.76 -23.67 -3.87
CA ASN A 199 -2.68 -24.50 -3.09
C ASN A 199 -2.78 -24.06 -1.62
N ARG A 200 -1.71 -23.48 -1.08
CA ARG A 200 -1.67 -23.00 0.30
C ARG A 200 -2.35 -21.65 0.49
N PHE A 201 -2.22 -20.75 -0.46
CA PHE A 201 -2.54 -19.35 -0.23
C PHE A 201 -3.69 -18.83 -1.09
N TYR A 202 -3.84 -19.29 -2.34
CA TYR A 202 -4.88 -18.79 -3.26
C TYR A 202 -6.14 -19.65 -3.17
N SER A 203 -6.85 -19.49 -2.06
CA SER A 203 -8.04 -20.28 -1.74
C SER A 203 -9.16 -19.40 -1.19
N PRO A 204 -10.44 -19.82 -1.29
CA PRO A 204 -11.59 -19.03 -0.87
C PRO A 204 -11.50 -18.51 0.56
N ASN A 205 -11.08 -19.35 1.50
CA ASN A 205 -10.99 -19.02 2.91
C ASN A 205 -9.76 -18.15 3.27
N ASN A 206 -8.96 -17.76 2.28
CA ASN A 206 -7.86 -16.80 2.43
C ASN A 206 -8.07 -15.57 1.52
N ALA A 207 -9.31 -15.31 1.10
CA ALA A 207 -9.64 -14.27 0.16
C ALA A 207 -10.93 -13.52 0.53
N VAL A 208 -11.08 -12.33 -0.01
CA VAL A 208 -12.32 -11.55 0.00
C VAL A 208 -12.69 -11.15 -1.42
N LEU A 209 -13.94 -11.42 -1.80
CA LEU A 209 -14.55 -10.94 -3.03
C LEU A 209 -15.31 -9.67 -2.76
N VAL A 210 -15.04 -8.62 -3.51
CA VAL A 210 -15.81 -7.37 -3.47
C VAL A 210 -16.46 -7.12 -4.83
N VAL A 211 -17.74 -6.81 -4.80
CA VAL A 211 -18.48 -6.29 -5.97
C VAL A 211 -18.98 -4.89 -5.63
N ALA A 212 -18.60 -3.90 -6.43
CA ALA A 212 -19.05 -2.53 -6.22
C ALA A 212 -19.52 -1.90 -7.53
N GLY A 213 -20.55 -1.03 -7.47
CA GLY A 213 -21.08 -0.30 -8.62
C GLY A 213 -22.54 -0.62 -8.96
N ASP A 214 -22.90 -0.50 -10.22
CA ASP A 214 -24.28 -0.65 -10.69
C ASP A 214 -24.60 -2.13 -10.98
N PHE A 215 -25.35 -2.75 -10.09
CA PHE A 215 -25.83 -4.12 -10.24
C PHE A 215 -27.12 -4.36 -9.45
N GLU A 216 -27.75 -5.52 -9.68
CA GLU A 216 -28.90 -5.99 -8.91
C GLU A 216 -28.45 -7.03 -7.89
N LEU A 217 -28.73 -6.79 -6.60
CA LEU A 217 -28.29 -7.64 -5.48
C LEU A 217 -28.68 -9.12 -5.65
N ASP A 218 -29.93 -9.39 -6.01
CA ASP A 218 -30.42 -10.77 -6.17
C ASP A 218 -29.66 -11.53 -7.28
N LYS A 219 -29.39 -10.86 -8.39
CA LYS A 219 -28.61 -11.46 -9.50
C LYS A 219 -27.16 -11.67 -9.10
N ALA A 220 -26.53 -10.68 -8.47
CA ALA A 220 -25.16 -10.79 -8.00
C ALA A 220 -25.01 -11.95 -7.00
N ASN A 221 -25.88 -12.01 -5.99
CA ASN A 221 -25.89 -13.08 -5.00
C ASN A 221 -26.08 -14.47 -5.62
N LYS A 222 -26.98 -14.58 -6.62
CA LYS A 222 -27.16 -15.84 -7.35
C LYS A 222 -25.88 -16.25 -8.08
N TRP A 223 -25.28 -15.37 -8.88
CA TRP A 223 -24.07 -15.69 -9.65
C TRP A 223 -22.87 -15.98 -8.72
N ILE A 224 -22.72 -15.23 -7.63
CA ILE A 224 -21.67 -15.49 -6.64
C ILE A 224 -21.82 -16.89 -6.06
N LYS A 225 -23.04 -17.28 -5.68
CA LYS A 225 -23.30 -18.63 -5.17
C LYS A 225 -23.05 -19.71 -6.24
N ASP A 226 -23.48 -19.47 -7.47
CA ASP A 226 -23.33 -20.43 -8.56
C ASP A 226 -21.86 -20.64 -8.95
N TYR A 227 -21.05 -19.57 -9.00
CA TYR A 227 -19.66 -19.63 -9.43
C TYR A 227 -18.67 -19.92 -8.30
N PHE A 228 -18.82 -19.28 -7.15
CA PHE A 228 -17.86 -19.39 -6.05
C PHE A 228 -18.25 -20.43 -5.00
N GLY A 229 -19.55 -20.72 -4.84
CA GLY A 229 -20.03 -21.63 -3.79
C GLY A 229 -19.56 -23.08 -3.93
N THR A 230 -19.19 -23.50 -5.14
CA THR A 230 -18.72 -24.86 -5.44
C THR A 230 -17.18 -25.01 -5.31
N ILE A 231 -16.46 -23.90 -5.15
CA ILE A 231 -14.99 -23.92 -5.02
C ILE A 231 -14.63 -24.56 -3.66
N PRO A 232 -13.76 -25.58 -3.64
CA PRO A 232 -13.37 -26.23 -2.39
C PRO A 232 -12.69 -25.25 -1.43
N LYS A 233 -12.95 -25.41 -0.14
CA LYS A 233 -12.21 -24.70 0.91
C LYS A 233 -10.75 -25.16 0.90
N GLY A 234 -9.82 -24.22 0.94
CA GLY A 234 -8.40 -24.50 1.02
C GLY A 234 -7.94 -24.82 2.47
N PRO A 235 -6.64 -25.11 2.64
CA PRO A 235 -6.06 -25.31 3.96
C PRO A 235 -6.16 -24.03 4.80
N GLU A 236 -6.10 -24.19 6.11
CA GLU A 236 -5.96 -23.05 7.02
C GLU A 236 -4.53 -22.49 6.93
N VAL A 237 -4.41 -21.21 6.62
CA VAL A 237 -3.12 -20.54 6.53
C VAL A 237 -2.62 -20.22 7.94
N LYS A 238 -1.55 -20.91 8.34
CA LYS A 238 -0.86 -20.64 9.62
C LYS A 238 0.33 -19.74 9.38
N ARG A 239 0.27 -18.53 9.93
CA ARG A 239 1.38 -17.56 9.86
C ARG A 239 2.21 -17.60 11.13
N GLN A 240 3.52 -17.56 10.96
CA GLN A 240 4.45 -17.47 12.07
C GLN A 240 4.53 -16.02 12.54
N THR A 241 4.51 -15.82 13.85
CA THR A 241 4.76 -14.51 14.45
C THR A 241 6.26 -14.28 14.59
N TYR A 242 6.75 -13.19 14.06
CA TYR A 242 8.15 -12.78 14.18
C TYR A 242 8.26 -11.57 15.10
N VAL A 243 9.15 -11.64 16.07
CA VAL A 243 9.44 -10.52 16.96
C VAL A 243 10.85 -10.04 16.69
N GLU A 244 10.96 -8.82 16.20
CA GLU A 244 12.23 -8.15 15.95
C GLU A 244 12.86 -7.63 17.24
N ASP A 245 14.17 -7.78 17.36
CA ASP A 245 14.89 -7.15 18.46
C ASP A 245 14.85 -5.62 18.33
N PRO A 246 14.74 -4.87 19.44
CA PRO A 246 14.75 -3.41 19.38
C PRO A 246 16.09 -2.87 18.87
N ILE A 247 16.04 -1.87 18.02
CA ILE A 247 17.23 -1.10 17.64
C ILE A 247 17.51 -0.14 18.80
N THR A 248 18.65 -0.30 19.46
CA THR A 248 19.05 0.50 20.64
C THR A 248 20.22 1.43 20.37
N THR A 249 20.87 1.27 19.22
CA THR A 249 21.97 2.10 18.73
C THR A 249 21.79 2.31 17.24
N GLN A 250 22.06 3.51 16.74
CA GLN A 250 22.00 3.81 15.31
C GLN A 250 22.82 2.80 14.50
N ILE A 251 22.18 2.19 13.52
CA ILE A 251 22.83 1.35 12.52
C ILE A 251 23.29 2.25 11.37
N ASN A 252 24.56 2.21 11.00
CA ASN A 252 25.07 2.92 9.85
C ASN A 252 25.38 1.92 8.74
N ASP A 253 24.90 2.22 7.53
CA ASP A 253 25.13 1.42 6.34
C ASP A 253 25.44 2.30 5.14
N SER A 254 26.04 1.71 4.13
CA SER A 254 26.37 2.36 2.86
C SER A 254 25.96 1.47 1.72
N TRP A 255 25.16 2.02 0.81
CA TRP A 255 24.67 1.30 -0.37
C TRP A 255 25.17 1.97 -1.64
N GLU A 256 25.91 1.22 -2.45
CA GLU A 256 26.39 1.67 -3.75
C GLU A 256 25.40 1.25 -4.84
N ASP A 257 24.98 2.21 -5.67
CA ASP A 257 24.09 2.00 -6.81
C ASP A 257 24.73 2.64 -8.05
N PRO A 258 25.05 1.84 -9.09
CA PRO A 258 25.77 2.34 -10.26
C PRO A 258 25.00 3.40 -11.06
N ASN A 259 23.68 3.49 -10.89
CA ASN A 259 22.82 4.43 -11.61
C ASN A 259 22.68 5.79 -10.90
N VAL A 260 23.22 5.93 -9.69
CA VAL A 260 23.08 7.13 -8.87
C VAL A 260 24.21 8.11 -9.11
N THR A 261 23.86 9.34 -9.44
CA THR A 261 24.81 10.46 -9.58
C THR A 261 24.84 11.38 -8.37
N LEU A 262 23.71 11.53 -7.70
CA LEU A 262 23.60 12.38 -6.50
C LEU A 262 23.41 11.50 -5.27
N PRO A 263 24.27 11.60 -4.25
CA PRO A 263 24.09 10.78 -3.06
C PRO A 263 22.84 11.22 -2.29
N MET A 264 22.18 10.24 -1.67
CA MET A 264 20.98 10.45 -0.85
C MET A 264 21.24 9.92 0.57
N MET A 265 20.88 10.73 1.57
CA MET A 265 20.75 10.23 2.92
C MET A 265 19.39 9.58 3.13
N ILE A 266 19.36 8.46 3.84
CA ILE A 266 18.13 7.80 4.27
C ILE A 266 18.24 7.56 5.78
N ALA A 267 17.21 7.98 6.53
CA ALA A 267 17.05 7.63 7.92
C ALA A 267 15.72 6.89 8.10
N ALA A 268 15.79 5.64 8.50
CA ALA A 268 14.62 4.78 8.61
C ALA A 268 14.43 4.26 10.04
N TYR A 269 13.20 4.24 10.49
CA TYR A 269 12.80 3.79 11.83
C TYR A 269 11.76 2.69 11.70
N ARG A 270 11.84 1.66 12.55
CA ARG A 270 10.77 0.67 12.65
C ARG A 270 9.61 1.25 13.44
N THR A 271 8.41 1.07 12.93
CA THR A 271 7.16 1.58 13.52
C THR A 271 6.18 0.44 13.79
N PRO A 272 5.10 0.67 14.54
CA PRO A 272 4.16 -0.39 14.84
C PRO A 272 3.29 -0.77 13.63
N SER A 273 2.52 -1.86 13.80
CA SER A 273 1.49 -2.32 12.88
C SER A 273 0.53 -1.20 12.46
N MET A 274 0.09 -1.24 11.19
CA MET A 274 -0.92 -0.36 10.60
C MET A 274 -2.24 -0.34 11.38
N LYS A 275 -2.54 -1.39 12.15
CA LYS A 275 -3.75 -1.48 12.97
C LYS A 275 -3.73 -0.56 14.18
N THR A 276 -2.56 -0.02 14.55
CA THR A 276 -2.41 0.81 15.74
C THR A 276 -2.79 2.27 15.47
N ARG A 277 -3.24 2.97 16.52
CA ARG A 277 -3.46 4.41 16.44
C ARG A 277 -2.16 5.18 16.16
N ASP A 278 -1.04 4.72 16.71
CA ASP A 278 0.28 5.35 16.51
C ASP A 278 0.70 5.37 15.04
N ALA A 279 0.31 4.37 14.23
CA ALA A 279 0.59 4.37 12.80
C ALA A 279 -0.06 5.59 12.11
N ARG A 280 -1.33 5.87 12.40
CA ARG A 280 -2.06 7.04 11.87
C ARG A 280 -1.49 8.38 12.36
N VAL A 281 -1.03 8.40 13.61
CA VAL A 281 -0.34 9.59 14.14
C VAL A 281 0.98 9.82 13.39
N LEU A 282 1.73 8.77 13.07
CA LEU A 282 2.96 8.85 12.28
C LEU A 282 2.74 9.32 10.85
N ASP A 283 1.60 8.98 10.23
CA ASP A 283 1.20 9.57 8.94
C ASP A 283 1.08 11.10 9.05
N MET A 284 0.42 11.60 10.12
CA MET A 284 0.33 13.05 10.35
C MET A 284 1.70 13.68 10.65
N VAL A 285 2.59 12.99 11.38
CA VAL A 285 3.98 13.44 11.60
C VAL A 285 4.72 13.57 10.27
N SER A 286 4.60 12.60 9.36
CA SER A 286 5.27 12.65 8.06
C SER A 286 4.75 13.79 7.19
N THR A 287 3.44 13.98 7.16
CA THR A 287 2.80 15.09 6.42
C THR A 287 3.19 16.45 6.98
N TYR A 288 3.30 16.60 8.31
CA TYR A 288 3.79 17.83 8.93
C TYR A 288 5.23 18.14 8.53
N LEU A 289 6.11 17.15 8.61
CA LEU A 289 7.53 17.32 8.32
C LEU A 289 7.81 17.57 6.84
N SER A 290 7.13 16.86 5.91
CA SER A 290 7.48 16.90 4.49
C SER A 290 6.29 16.92 3.51
N GLY A 291 5.06 17.05 3.95
CA GLY A 291 3.85 17.08 3.09
C GLY A 291 3.76 18.34 2.22
N GLY A 292 4.50 18.35 1.11
CA GLY A 292 4.51 19.42 0.11
C GLY A 292 5.36 20.64 0.48
N LYS A 293 5.37 21.65 -0.40
CA LYS A 293 6.25 22.83 -0.32
C LYS A 293 6.03 23.70 0.93
N SER A 294 4.90 23.59 1.58
CA SER A 294 4.60 24.35 2.81
C SER A 294 5.00 23.62 4.10
N SER A 295 5.59 22.43 3.99
CA SER A 295 6.05 21.63 5.12
C SER A 295 7.33 22.19 5.77
N VAL A 296 7.61 21.72 6.97
CA VAL A 296 8.71 22.23 7.80
C VAL A 296 10.07 22.01 7.13
N LEU A 297 10.36 20.79 6.71
CA LEU A 297 11.67 20.43 6.13
C LEU A 297 11.87 21.10 4.78
N TYR A 298 10.85 21.10 3.91
CA TYR A 298 10.98 21.75 2.59
C TYR A 298 11.28 23.24 2.74
N LYS A 299 10.48 23.97 3.51
CA LYS A 299 10.70 25.41 3.73
C LYS A 299 12.08 25.71 4.27
N LYS A 300 12.51 24.96 5.28
CA LYS A 300 13.79 25.22 5.93
C LYS A 300 14.96 24.84 5.04
N LEU A 301 14.99 23.59 4.57
CA LEU A 301 16.19 23.01 3.97
C LEU A 301 16.29 23.27 2.46
N VAL A 302 15.15 23.33 1.75
CA VAL A 302 15.13 23.59 0.30
C VAL A 302 14.98 25.09 0.02
N ASP A 303 13.98 25.76 0.59
CA ASP A 303 13.70 27.16 0.25
C ASP A 303 14.63 28.17 0.91
N GLN A 304 14.80 28.07 2.23
CA GLN A 304 15.50 29.10 3.01
C GLN A 304 17.00 28.89 3.06
N GLN A 305 17.44 27.69 3.49
CA GLN A 305 18.85 27.40 3.71
C GLN A 305 19.59 26.93 2.47
N LYS A 306 18.88 26.43 1.44
CA LYS A 306 19.47 25.86 0.23
C LYS A 306 20.48 24.73 0.53
N LYS A 307 20.20 23.92 1.54
CA LYS A 307 21.04 22.78 1.95
C LYS A 307 20.65 21.47 1.28
N ALA A 308 19.40 21.36 0.83
CA ALA A 308 18.88 20.19 0.13
C ALA A 308 18.33 20.57 -1.26
N LEU A 309 18.53 19.69 -2.22
CA LEU A 309 17.81 19.69 -3.50
C LEU A 309 16.41 19.13 -3.27
N GLU A 310 16.32 18.08 -2.46
CA GLU A 310 15.09 17.40 -2.12
C GLU A 310 15.16 16.89 -0.67
N VAL A 311 14.03 16.88 0.01
CA VAL A 311 13.86 16.29 1.33
C VAL A 311 12.43 15.79 1.47
N GLY A 312 12.26 14.60 2.03
CA GLY A 312 10.96 13.99 2.22
C GLY A 312 10.90 13.06 3.42
N SER A 313 9.70 12.73 3.81
CA SER A 313 9.40 11.65 4.75
C SER A 313 8.07 11.02 4.43
N PHE A 314 7.92 9.76 4.77
CA PHE A 314 6.64 9.05 4.71
C PHE A 314 6.63 7.90 5.72
N ALA A 315 5.44 7.60 6.22
CA ALA A 315 5.19 6.40 6.98
C ALA A 315 4.73 5.31 5.98
N TYR A 316 5.37 4.15 6.04
CA TYR A 316 5.01 2.96 5.28
C TYR A 316 4.47 1.93 6.25
N SER A 317 3.16 1.96 6.43
CA SER A 317 2.45 1.12 7.39
C SER A 317 2.06 -0.22 6.76
N GLN A 318 2.32 -1.33 7.46
CA GLN A 318 2.06 -2.69 7.02
C GLN A 318 1.41 -3.48 8.15
N GLU A 319 0.94 -4.71 7.89
CA GLU A 319 0.12 -5.47 8.82
C GLU A 319 0.82 -5.76 10.16
N ASP A 320 2.08 -6.19 10.14
CA ASP A 320 2.80 -6.61 11.35
C ASP A 320 3.68 -5.50 11.94
N TYR A 321 4.36 -4.75 11.10
CA TYR A 321 5.21 -3.61 11.44
C TYR A 321 5.03 -2.53 10.39
N GLY A 322 5.54 -1.34 10.67
CA GLY A 322 5.72 -0.29 9.68
C GLY A 322 7.16 0.22 9.66
N SER A 323 7.40 1.16 8.76
CA SER A 323 8.65 1.90 8.63
C SER A 323 8.35 3.39 8.49
N TYR A 324 9.06 4.22 9.23
CA TYR A 324 9.07 5.67 9.00
C TYR A 324 10.36 6.04 8.32
N ILE A 325 10.28 6.63 7.14
CA ILE A 325 11.43 6.87 6.27
C ILE A 325 11.59 8.37 6.06
N LEU A 326 12.77 8.87 6.32
CA LEU A 326 13.24 10.22 5.97
C LEU A 326 14.32 10.08 4.91
N PHE A 327 14.30 10.94 3.92
CA PHE A 327 15.35 10.98 2.90
C PHE A 327 15.69 12.42 2.52
N GLY A 328 16.88 12.61 1.99
CA GLY A 328 17.29 13.90 1.47
C GLY A 328 18.50 13.84 0.55
N ILE A 329 18.46 14.67 -0.49
CA ILE A 329 19.57 14.86 -1.44
C ILE A 329 20.20 16.20 -1.10
N PRO A 330 21.48 16.25 -0.67
CA PRO A 330 22.14 17.49 -0.33
C PRO A 330 22.39 18.38 -1.55
N MET A 331 22.41 19.69 -1.34
CA MET A 331 22.72 20.69 -2.35
C MET A 331 24.16 21.20 -2.18
N GLY A 332 24.92 21.27 -3.26
CA GLY A 332 26.32 21.74 -3.24
C GLY A 332 27.23 20.85 -2.39
N ASP A 333 28.09 21.46 -1.58
CA ASP A 333 29.08 20.78 -0.77
C ASP A 333 28.54 20.28 0.60
N ASN A 334 27.23 20.32 0.81
CA ASN A 334 26.65 19.82 2.06
C ASN A 334 26.80 18.30 2.14
N SER A 335 27.24 17.79 3.29
CA SER A 335 27.34 16.35 3.50
C SER A 335 25.98 15.74 3.86
N LEU A 336 25.84 14.42 3.65
CA LEU A 336 24.65 13.65 4.08
C LEU A 336 24.43 13.76 5.59
N GLN A 337 25.51 13.73 6.37
CA GLN A 337 25.45 13.89 7.83
C GLN A 337 24.94 15.28 8.22
N SER A 338 25.46 16.35 7.57
CA SER A 338 25.01 17.71 7.88
C SER A 338 23.53 17.94 7.57
N LEU A 339 23.01 17.26 6.53
CA LEU A 339 21.58 17.30 6.21
C LEU A 339 20.74 16.54 7.25
N LEU A 340 21.22 15.37 7.70
CA LEU A 340 20.59 14.62 8.77
C LEU A 340 20.55 15.41 10.07
N ASP A 341 21.65 16.09 10.44
CA ASP A 341 21.73 16.92 11.65
C ASP A 341 20.70 18.06 11.63
N GLU A 342 20.46 18.67 10.47
CA GLU A 342 19.42 19.70 10.31
C GLU A 342 17.98 19.12 10.42
N ILE A 343 17.76 17.92 9.91
CA ILE A 343 16.49 17.19 10.06
C ILE A 343 16.26 16.86 11.54
N ASP A 344 17.28 16.38 12.24
CA ASP A 344 17.23 16.07 13.68
C ASP A 344 16.89 17.30 14.52
N VAL A 345 17.35 18.49 14.14
CA VAL A 345 16.95 19.76 14.80
C VAL A 345 15.44 19.98 14.69
N GLU A 346 14.82 19.73 13.54
CA GLU A 346 13.37 19.92 13.38
C GLU A 346 12.57 18.82 14.10
N ILE A 347 13.05 17.58 14.07
CA ILE A 347 12.47 16.49 14.86
C ILE A 347 12.53 16.81 16.36
N ALA A 348 13.66 17.29 16.86
CA ALA A 348 13.81 17.68 18.27
C ALA A 348 12.85 18.81 18.68
N LYS A 349 12.57 19.77 17.78
CA LYS A 349 11.54 20.78 18.03
C LYS A 349 10.16 20.16 18.15
N LEU A 350 9.79 19.26 17.21
CA LEU A 350 8.51 18.55 17.22
C LEU A 350 8.36 17.69 18.49
N GLN A 351 9.44 17.11 18.97
CA GLN A 351 9.45 16.32 20.21
C GLN A 351 9.27 17.19 21.47
N LYS A 352 9.66 18.47 21.42
CA LYS A 352 9.60 19.41 22.54
C LYS A 352 8.31 20.20 22.57
N ASP A 353 7.94 20.77 21.45
CA ASP A 353 6.88 21.77 21.33
C ASP A 353 5.65 21.17 20.59
N LEU A 354 4.48 21.68 20.90
CA LEU A 354 3.27 21.35 20.11
C LEU A 354 3.33 22.07 18.77
N ILE A 355 2.90 21.42 17.70
CA ILE A 355 2.69 22.07 16.41
C ILE A 355 1.64 23.20 16.55
N SER A 356 1.70 24.22 15.68
CA SER A 356 0.74 25.30 15.72
C SER A 356 -0.68 24.82 15.44
N GLU A 357 -1.69 25.48 15.99
CA GLU A 357 -3.10 25.16 15.70
C GLU A 357 -3.41 25.24 14.21
N ARG A 358 -2.82 26.19 13.52
CA ARG A 358 -2.95 26.36 12.08
C ARG A 358 -2.39 25.17 11.30
N ASP A 359 -1.20 24.66 11.67
CA ASP A 359 -0.59 23.53 11.01
C ASP A 359 -1.37 22.25 11.32
N PHE A 360 -1.87 22.12 12.54
CA PHE A 360 -2.71 20.99 12.94
C PHE A 360 -4.01 20.96 12.13
N GLN A 361 -4.73 22.09 12.03
CA GLN A 361 -5.94 22.19 11.22
C GLN A 361 -5.66 21.87 9.74
N LYS A 362 -4.50 22.31 9.22
CA LYS A 362 -4.08 21.97 7.86
C LYS A 362 -3.91 20.45 7.70
N LEU A 363 -3.32 19.74 8.67
CA LEU A 363 -3.19 18.28 8.62
C LEU A 363 -4.56 17.60 8.61
N GLN A 364 -5.47 17.99 9.49
CA GLN A 364 -6.83 17.45 9.51
C GLN A 364 -7.52 17.61 8.15
N ASN A 365 -7.45 18.78 7.54
CA ASN A 365 -8.04 19.04 6.21
C ASN A 365 -7.38 18.19 5.10
N ILE A 366 -6.07 17.90 5.19
CA ILE A 366 -5.38 17.03 4.23
C ILE A 366 -5.92 15.61 4.33
N TYR A 367 -6.06 15.06 5.54
CA TYR A 367 -6.57 13.70 5.73
C TYR A 367 -8.05 13.56 5.39
N GLU A 368 -8.86 14.58 5.65
CA GLU A 368 -10.24 14.62 5.16
C GLU A 368 -10.31 14.56 3.63
N ASN A 369 -9.49 15.37 2.96
CA ASN A 369 -9.45 15.36 1.50
C ASN A 369 -8.94 14.02 0.94
N GLN A 370 -7.93 13.44 1.54
CA GLN A 370 -7.42 12.12 1.13
C GLN A 370 -8.50 11.04 1.30
N TYR A 371 -9.18 11.01 2.44
CA TYR A 371 -10.26 10.07 2.69
C TYR A 371 -11.39 10.18 1.66
N VAL A 372 -11.84 11.39 1.36
CA VAL A 372 -12.87 11.64 0.34
C VAL A 372 -12.37 11.21 -1.04
N SER A 373 -11.13 11.54 -1.39
CA SER A 373 -10.55 11.21 -2.69
C SER A 373 -10.34 9.72 -2.89
N SER A 374 -9.91 8.99 -1.85
CA SER A 374 -9.71 7.54 -1.91
C SER A 374 -11.00 6.76 -2.17
N ASN A 375 -12.13 7.29 -1.69
CA ASN A 375 -13.46 6.69 -1.84
C ASN A 375 -14.33 7.38 -2.88
N ALA A 376 -13.71 8.12 -3.83
CA ALA A 376 -14.45 8.84 -4.87
C ALA A 376 -14.78 7.99 -6.10
N THR A 377 -14.16 6.83 -6.25
CA THR A 377 -14.40 5.89 -7.36
C THR A 377 -14.78 4.50 -6.84
N ILE A 378 -15.45 3.71 -7.68
CA ILE A 378 -15.81 2.33 -7.31
C ILE A 378 -14.57 1.46 -7.08
N GLU A 379 -13.47 1.72 -7.80
CA GLU A 379 -12.19 1.03 -7.59
C GLU A 379 -11.62 1.35 -6.21
N GLY A 380 -11.63 2.63 -5.81
CA GLY A 380 -11.17 3.06 -4.50
C GLY A 380 -12.02 2.47 -3.37
N ILE A 381 -13.35 2.47 -3.53
CA ILE A 381 -14.27 1.86 -2.57
C ILE A 381 -14.05 0.34 -2.47
N ALA A 382 -13.96 -0.36 -3.61
CA ALA A 382 -13.76 -1.82 -3.62
C ALA A 382 -12.42 -2.20 -2.97
N HIS A 383 -11.35 -1.47 -3.28
CA HIS A 383 -10.04 -1.67 -2.66
C HIS A 383 -10.09 -1.44 -1.14
N SER A 384 -10.68 -0.33 -0.71
CA SER A 384 -10.80 0.01 0.73
C SER A 384 -11.62 -1.03 1.50
N LEU A 385 -12.75 -1.48 0.95
CA LEU A 385 -13.59 -2.53 1.56
C LEU A 385 -12.81 -3.84 1.73
N ALA A 386 -12.07 -4.25 0.68
CA ALA A 386 -11.27 -5.46 0.71
C ALA A 386 -10.12 -5.36 1.73
N GLU A 387 -9.39 -4.25 1.74
CA GLU A 387 -8.24 -4.04 2.61
C GLU A 387 -8.65 -3.93 4.09
N TYR A 388 -9.70 -3.17 4.40
CA TYR A 388 -10.21 -3.07 5.77
C TYR A 388 -10.70 -4.40 6.31
N TYR A 389 -11.36 -5.22 5.46
CA TYR A 389 -11.71 -6.57 5.88
C TYR A 389 -10.48 -7.43 6.13
N LEU A 390 -9.60 -7.52 5.12
CA LEU A 390 -8.52 -8.50 5.09
C LEU A 390 -7.42 -8.18 6.10
N LEU A 391 -6.96 -6.93 6.13
CA LEU A 391 -5.81 -6.53 6.92
C LEU A 391 -6.18 -5.95 8.28
N TYR A 392 -7.33 -5.30 8.42
CA TYR A 392 -7.75 -4.71 9.70
C TYR A 392 -8.80 -5.55 10.44
N GLY A 393 -9.55 -6.39 9.73
CA GLY A 393 -10.64 -7.19 10.30
C GLY A 393 -11.90 -6.38 10.62
N ASP A 394 -12.01 -5.15 10.10
CA ASP A 394 -13.15 -4.26 10.31
C ASP A 394 -13.48 -3.48 9.03
N VAL A 395 -14.45 -3.96 8.26
CA VAL A 395 -14.91 -3.31 7.03
C VAL A 395 -15.45 -1.90 7.27
N ASN A 396 -16.04 -1.65 8.45
CA ASN A 396 -16.65 -0.35 8.74
C ASN A 396 -15.63 0.79 8.90
N LEU A 397 -14.33 0.50 8.93
CA LEU A 397 -13.28 1.51 8.85
C LEU A 397 -13.44 2.39 7.60
N ILE A 398 -14.03 1.88 6.52
CA ILE A 398 -14.36 2.71 5.35
C ILE A 398 -15.25 3.92 5.72
N ASN A 399 -16.00 3.85 6.78
CA ASN A 399 -16.86 4.94 7.27
C ASN A 399 -16.29 5.67 8.48
N THR A 400 -15.41 5.04 9.25
CA THR A 400 -14.98 5.55 10.58
C THR A 400 -13.50 5.91 10.66
N GLU A 401 -12.68 5.55 9.68
CA GLU A 401 -11.24 5.87 9.67
C GLU A 401 -10.97 7.37 9.79
N ILE A 402 -11.80 8.19 9.13
CA ILE A 402 -11.65 9.65 9.21
C ILE A 402 -11.88 10.19 10.62
N ASP A 403 -12.75 9.58 11.41
CA ASP A 403 -12.99 10.00 12.79
C ASP A 403 -11.80 9.69 13.69
N ILE A 404 -11.04 8.63 13.37
CA ILE A 404 -9.78 8.35 14.05
C ILE A 404 -8.80 9.49 13.80
N TYR A 405 -8.59 9.91 12.54
CA TYR A 405 -7.71 11.04 12.20
C TYR A 405 -8.18 12.36 12.84
N ARG A 406 -9.49 12.64 12.83
CA ARG A 406 -10.07 13.83 13.47
C ARG A 406 -9.86 13.85 14.98
N SER A 407 -9.82 12.70 15.62
CA SER A 407 -9.62 12.55 17.07
C SER A 407 -8.17 12.64 17.52
N ILE A 408 -7.19 12.60 16.60
CA ILE A 408 -5.77 12.74 16.93
C ILE A 408 -5.51 14.15 17.46
N THR A 409 -4.66 14.27 18.47
CA THR A 409 -4.30 15.52 19.13
C THR A 409 -2.88 15.96 18.79
N ARG A 410 -2.55 17.22 19.02
CA ARG A 410 -1.19 17.75 18.87
C ARG A 410 -0.20 17.09 19.85
N GLU A 411 -0.70 16.73 21.03
CA GLU A 411 0.06 16.00 22.05
C GLU A 411 0.47 14.63 21.55
N GLU A 412 -0.46 13.87 20.92
CA GLU A 412 -0.16 12.56 20.34
C GLU A 412 0.89 12.66 19.23
N ILE A 413 0.82 13.68 18.37
CA ILE A 413 1.85 13.95 17.32
C ILE A 413 3.23 14.13 17.96
N ARG A 414 3.33 14.94 19.02
CA ARG A 414 4.58 15.14 19.75
C ARG A 414 5.07 13.85 20.41
N GLU A 415 4.20 13.13 21.10
CA GLU A 415 4.58 11.90 21.81
C GLU A 415 4.97 10.77 20.84
N ALA A 416 4.32 10.67 19.67
CA ALA A 416 4.73 9.73 18.62
C ALA A 416 6.11 10.07 18.07
N ALA A 417 6.40 11.36 17.84
CA ALA A 417 7.73 11.78 17.42
C ALA A 417 8.80 11.42 18.47
N LYS A 418 8.52 11.58 19.78
CA LYS A 418 9.44 11.16 20.86
C LYS A 418 9.66 9.66 20.87
N LYS A 419 8.60 8.90 20.72
CA LYS A 419 8.62 7.44 20.85
C LYS A 419 9.34 6.76 19.68
N TYR A 420 9.11 7.23 18.45
CA TYR A 420 9.53 6.52 17.24
C TYR A 420 10.68 7.17 16.47
N LEU A 421 10.88 8.48 16.59
CA LEU A 421 11.94 9.19 15.86
C LEU A 421 13.17 9.48 16.72
N ASN A 422 13.60 8.49 17.49
CA ASN A 422 14.80 8.59 18.31
C ASN A 422 16.04 8.24 17.46
N PRO A 423 17.08 9.11 17.42
CA PRO A 423 18.32 8.84 16.67
C PRO A 423 18.99 7.50 17.00
N ASN A 424 18.88 7.02 18.23
CA ASN A 424 19.42 5.72 18.62
C ASN A 424 18.61 4.50 18.10
N GLN A 425 17.42 4.73 17.55
CA GLN A 425 16.51 3.67 17.09
C GLN A 425 16.37 3.64 15.57
N ARG A 426 17.33 4.22 14.86
CA ARG A 426 17.27 4.33 13.39
C ARG A 426 18.36 3.56 12.68
N VAL A 427 18.08 3.31 11.42
CA VAL A 427 19.07 2.96 10.40
C VAL A 427 19.38 4.22 9.61
N PHE A 428 20.66 4.55 9.47
CA PHE A 428 21.14 5.61 8.59
C PHE A 428 21.88 4.98 7.42
N ILE A 429 21.43 5.25 6.20
CA ILE A 429 22.02 4.70 4.99
C ILE A 429 22.59 5.85 4.13
N ASN A 430 23.86 5.74 3.82
CA ASN A 430 24.51 6.53 2.79
C ASN A 430 24.28 5.83 1.44
N TYR A 431 23.29 6.29 0.66
CA TYR A 431 22.98 5.75 -0.66
C TYR A 431 23.68 6.56 -1.74
N HIS A 432 24.62 5.97 -2.48
CA HIS A 432 25.53 6.73 -3.36
C HIS A 432 25.88 5.99 -4.65
N GLY A 433 26.31 6.72 -5.64
CA GLY A 433 26.91 6.18 -6.87
C GLY A 433 28.32 5.64 -6.62
N PRO A 434 28.94 5.03 -7.65
CA PRO A 434 30.31 4.59 -7.61
C PRO A 434 31.24 5.73 -7.21
N LYS A 435 32.20 5.44 -6.32
CA LYS A 435 33.24 6.42 -5.99
C LYS A 435 34.01 6.74 -7.26
N ALA A 436 34.17 8.05 -7.55
CA ALA A 436 35.03 8.46 -8.65
C ALA A 436 36.42 7.82 -8.43
N GLU A 437 36.86 6.96 -9.37
CA GLU A 437 38.25 6.54 -9.40
C GLU A 437 39.11 7.80 -9.51
N ASN A 438 39.95 8.05 -8.52
CA ASN A 438 40.96 9.10 -8.60
C ASN A 438 41.88 8.75 -9.79
N LYS A 439 41.61 9.38 -10.95
CA LYS A 439 42.51 9.33 -12.10
C LYS A 439 43.68 10.29 -11.90
#